data_11f15e235baef5bbe79e725db5d6da1f
#
_entry.id   11f15e235baef5bbe79e725db5d6da1f
#
_cell.length_a   1.000
_cell.length_b   1.000
_cell.length_c   1.000
_cell.angle_alpha   90.00
_cell.angle_beta   90.00
_cell.angle_gamma   90.00
#
_symmetry.space_group_name_H-M   'P 1'
#
loop_
_entity.id
_entity.type
_entity.pdbx_description
1 polymer ?
#
loop_
_entity_poly.entity_id
_entity_poly.type
_entity_poly.pdbx_seq_one_letter_code
_entity_poly.pdbx_strand_id
1 'polypeptide(L)'
;MTVSTGGKRNRDDCGGYTFSMKMDGFVFATTDWTNVTPTEHAGETGRALWRTRHFGEIRVRMVEYSAGYKADHWCTKGHVILCVEGELETEIADGRRFALKSGESYQAPDGEPGHRSSTRTGARLFIVD
;
A
#
# COMPACT_ATOMS: atom_id res chain seq x y z
N MET A 1 4.24 -12.76 -11.39
CA MET A 1 4.10 -11.56 -12.22
C MET A 1 4.66 -11.82 -13.61
N THR A 2 3.89 -11.50 -14.60
CA THR A 2 4.31 -11.68 -15.98
C THR A 2 5.01 -10.42 -16.46
N VAL A 3 6.24 -10.57 -16.92
CA VAL A 3 7.01 -9.47 -17.49
C VAL A 3 6.75 -9.46 -18.98
N SER A 4 6.56 -8.29 -19.56
CA SER A 4 6.38 -8.15 -21.00
C SER A 4 7.61 -8.68 -21.73
N THR A 5 7.42 -9.62 -22.64
CA THR A 5 8.50 -10.16 -23.45
C THR A 5 8.74 -9.36 -24.72
N GLY A 6 7.81 -8.46 -25.09
CA GLY A 6 7.92 -7.65 -26.29
C GLY A 6 8.51 -6.27 -26.11
N GLY A 7 8.80 -5.89 -24.86
CA GLY A 7 9.32 -4.56 -24.58
C GLY A 7 10.79 -4.41 -24.94
N LYS A 8 11.15 -3.26 -25.48
CA LYS A 8 12.54 -2.90 -25.69
C LYS A 8 13.13 -2.40 -24.38
N ARG A 9 14.38 -2.74 -24.14
CA ARG A 9 15.10 -2.19 -22.98
C ARG A 9 15.46 -0.74 -23.25
N ASN A 10 15.29 0.09 -22.23
CA ASN A 10 15.67 1.50 -22.25
C ASN A 10 16.82 1.68 -21.26
N ARG A 11 17.88 2.39 -21.67
CA ARG A 11 19.04 2.62 -20.82
C ARG A 11 18.74 3.49 -19.60
N ASP A 12 17.73 4.32 -19.69
CA ASP A 12 17.33 5.22 -18.63
C ASP A 12 16.42 4.52 -17.59
N ASP A 13 16.02 3.31 -17.89
CA ASP A 13 15.13 2.51 -17.07
C ASP A 13 15.97 1.50 -16.30
N CYS A 14 16.08 1.67 -15.00
CA CYS A 14 16.88 0.82 -14.14
C CYS A 14 16.52 -0.67 -14.24
N GLY A 15 15.27 -0.98 -14.59
CA GLY A 15 14.80 -2.34 -14.83
C GLY A 15 15.04 -2.83 -16.24
N GLY A 16 15.46 -1.95 -17.14
CA GLY A 16 15.69 -2.27 -18.53
C GLY A 16 14.44 -2.45 -19.38
N TYR A 17 13.28 -2.02 -18.89
CA TYR A 17 12.00 -2.13 -19.60
C TYR A 17 11.47 -0.76 -20.02
N THR A 18 10.67 -0.74 -21.09
CA THR A 18 10.20 0.49 -21.68
C THR A 18 8.94 1.06 -21.03
N PHE A 19 8.11 0.24 -20.39
CA PHE A 19 6.95 0.77 -19.68
C PHE A 19 7.34 1.26 -18.28
N SER A 20 6.67 2.28 -17.80
CA SER A 20 6.98 2.90 -16.52
C SER A 20 5.71 3.31 -15.79
N MET A 21 5.80 3.39 -14.47
CA MET A 21 4.85 4.13 -13.65
C MET A 21 5.05 5.62 -13.93
N LYS A 22 3.99 6.40 -13.74
CA LYS A 22 4.09 7.84 -13.85
C LYS A 22 4.72 8.40 -12.57
N MET A 23 6.02 8.72 -12.68
CA MET A 23 6.85 9.20 -11.58
C MET A 23 7.37 10.60 -11.89
N ASP A 24 6.47 11.55 -12.06
CA ASP A 24 6.81 12.93 -12.40
C ASP A 24 6.04 13.92 -11.52
N GLY A 25 6.35 15.21 -11.66
CA GLY A 25 5.68 16.25 -10.90
C GLY A 25 6.23 16.43 -9.48
N PHE A 26 7.42 15.89 -9.19
CA PHE A 26 8.08 16.07 -7.90
C PHE A 26 9.60 16.01 -8.07
N VAL A 27 10.32 16.52 -7.08
CA VAL A 27 11.78 16.48 -7.05
C VAL A 27 12.24 15.35 -6.13
N PHE A 28 13.46 14.88 -6.33
CA PHE A 28 14.06 13.90 -5.44
C PHE A 28 13.99 14.38 -3.98
N ALA A 29 13.56 13.50 -3.09
CA ALA A 29 13.45 13.80 -1.67
C ALA A 29 13.60 12.52 -0.85
N THR A 30 14.00 12.68 0.38
CA THR A 30 13.97 11.62 1.38
C THR A 30 12.88 11.95 2.39
N THR A 31 12.34 10.94 3.05
CA THR A 31 11.32 11.12 4.09
C THR A 31 11.75 10.41 5.36
N ASP A 32 11.85 11.19 6.43
CA ASP A 32 11.94 10.63 7.79
C ASP A 32 10.51 10.53 8.32
N TRP A 33 9.97 9.33 8.31
CA TRP A 33 8.58 9.10 8.69
C TRP A 33 8.29 9.45 10.14
N THR A 34 9.30 9.44 11.02
CA THR A 34 9.11 9.84 12.42
C THR A 34 8.79 11.33 12.56
N ASN A 35 9.15 12.13 11.57
CA ASN A 35 8.89 13.57 11.54
C ASN A 35 7.61 13.95 10.79
N VAL A 36 6.90 12.98 10.24
CA VAL A 36 5.62 13.22 9.57
C VAL A 36 4.51 13.08 10.60
N THR A 37 3.72 14.13 10.78
CA THR A 37 2.62 14.13 11.76
C THR A 37 1.54 13.13 11.33
N PRO A 38 1.18 12.18 12.19
CA PRO A 38 0.14 11.23 11.84
C PRO A 38 -1.26 11.85 11.92
N THR A 39 -2.17 11.32 11.10
CA THR A 39 -3.60 11.56 11.23
C THR A 39 -4.27 10.27 11.69
N GLU A 40 -5.29 10.40 12.54
CA GLU A 40 -6.01 9.25 13.08
C GLU A 40 -7.28 8.99 12.28
N HIS A 41 -7.52 7.71 11.97
CA HIS A 41 -8.68 7.26 11.23
C HIS A 41 -9.31 6.09 11.97
N ALA A 42 -10.59 6.23 12.34
CA ALA A 42 -11.30 5.16 13.00
C ALA A 42 -11.64 4.05 12.00
N GLY A 43 -11.49 2.80 12.43
CA GLY A 43 -12.04 1.66 11.70
C GLY A 43 -13.45 1.34 12.17
N GLU A 44 -14.02 0.27 11.64
CA GLU A 44 -15.23 -0.32 12.22
C GLU A 44 -14.94 -0.71 13.67
N THR A 45 -13.75 -1.25 13.90
CA THR A 45 -13.13 -1.46 15.22
C THR A 45 -11.70 -0.96 15.13
N GLY A 46 -11.13 -0.52 16.26
CA GLY A 46 -9.76 -0.04 16.29
C GLY A 46 -9.57 1.26 15.51
N ARG A 47 -8.31 1.59 15.33
CA ARG A 47 -7.93 2.83 14.65
C ARG A 47 -6.65 2.64 13.85
N ALA A 48 -6.47 3.52 12.85
CA ALA A 48 -5.27 3.61 12.05
C ALA A 48 -4.63 4.98 12.24
N LEU A 49 -3.30 5.00 12.27
CA LEU A 49 -2.52 6.24 12.23
C LEU A 49 -1.82 6.30 10.88
N TRP A 50 -2.07 7.35 10.12
CA TRP A 50 -1.49 7.54 8.79
C TRP A 50 -0.47 8.66 8.82
N ARG A 51 0.73 8.37 8.37
CA ARG A 51 1.73 9.37 8.01
C ARG A 51 1.80 9.40 6.50
N THR A 52 1.46 10.53 5.90
CA THR A 52 1.21 10.62 4.46
C THR A 52 2.09 11.68 3.82
N ARG A 53 2.68 11.33 2.67
CA ARG A 53 3.38 12.27 1.79
C ARG A 53 2.87 12.08 0.36
N HIS A 54 2.80 13.16 -0.36
CA HIS A 54 2.41 13.16 -1.78
C HIS A 54 3.59 13.54 -2.65
N PHE A 55 3.81 12.78 -3.72
CA PHE A 55 4.87 13.02 -4.69
C PHE A 55 4.23 12.99 -6.08
N GLY A 56 3.93 14.18 -6.64
CA GLY A 56 3.10 14.24 -7.83
C GLY A 56 1.74 13.60 -7.56
N GLU A 57 1.37 12.63 -8.37
CA GLU A 57 0.11 11.89 -8.22
C GLU A 57 0.23 10.67 -7.31
N ILE A 58 1.42 10.42 -6.77
CA ILE A 58 1.68 9.25 -5.94
C ILE A 58 1.49 9.62 -4.48
N ARG A 59 0.73 8.79 -3.77
CA ARG A 59 0.59 8.89 -2.32
C ARG A 59 1.40 7.80 -1.67
N VAL A 60 2.25 8.17 -0.72
CA VAL A 60 3.07 7.24 0.05
C VAL A 60 2.71 7.38 1.51
N ARG A 61 2.44 6.27 2.18
CA ARG A 61 2.04 6.29 3.59
C ARG A 61 2.78 5.25 4.41
N MET A 62 3.12 5.64 5.62
CA MET A 62 3.39 4.69 6.71
C MET A 62 2.15 4.65 7.58
N VAL A 63 1.59 3.48 7.75
CA VAL A 63 0.32 3.28 8.45
C VAL A 63 0.51 2.31 9.60
N GLU A 64 -0.05 2.65 10.75
CA GLU A 64 -0.09 1.77 11.91
C GLU A 64 -1.54 1.43 12.22
N TYR A 65 -1.84 0.14 12.31
CA TYR A 65 -3.14 -0.35 12.76
C TYR A 65 -3.03 -0.82 14.21
N SER A 66 -3.95 -0.37 15.04
CA SER A 66 -4.06 -0.89 16.40
C SER A 66 -4.50 -2.35 16.38
N ALA A 67 -4.21 -3.08 17.47
CA ALA A 67 -4.73 -4.44 17.64
C ALA A 67 -6.26 -4.42 17.51
N GLY A 68 -6.80 -5.33 16.73
CA GLY A 68 -8.24 -5.42 16.49
C GLY A 68 -8.78 -4.45 15.47
N TYR A 69 -7.93 -3.73 14.76
CA TYR A 69 -8.37 -2.83 13.70
C TYR A 69 -9.08 -3.60 12.58
N LYS A 70 -10.19 -3.04 12.12
CA LYS A 70 -10.88 -3.50 10.91
C LYS A 70 -11.36 -2.27 10.15
N ALA A 71 -11.04 -2.20 8.87
CA ALA A 71 -11.48 -1.09 8.02
C ALA A 71 -13.00 -1.03 7.94
N ASP A 72 -13.53 0.18 7.90
CA ASP A 72 -14.97 0.44 7.92
C ASP A 72 -15.63 0.42 6.55
N HIS A 73 -14.85 0.20 5.49
CA HIS A 73 -15.37 0.21 4.13
C HIS A 73 -14.54 -0.72 3.23
N TRP A 74 -15.14 -1.08 2.11
CA TRP A 74 -14.46 -1.81 1.04
C TRP A 74 -13.74 -0.81 0.13
N CYS A 75 -12.46 -1.06 -0.10
CA CYS A 75 -11.63 -0.20 -0.94
C CYS A 75 -11.56 -0.74 -2.37
N THR A 76 -11.77 0.14 -3.34
CA THR A 76 -11.60 -0.20 -4.76
C THR A 76 -10.42 0.50 -5.40
N LYS A 77 -9.63 1.21 -4.61
CA LYS A 77 -8.41 1.86 -5.09
C LYS A 77 -7.26 0.87 -5.11
N GLY A 78 -6.54 0.82 -6.21
CA GLY A 78 -5.33 0.02 -6.34
C GLY A 78 -4.20 0.58 -5.49
N HIS A 79 -3.38 -0.32 -4.96
CA HIS A 79 -2.19 0.07 -4.22
C HIS A 79 -1.24 -1.11 -4.00
N VAL A 80 -0.02 -0.75 -3.63
CA VAL A 80 0.99 -1.70 -3.16
C VAL A 80 1.07 -1.54 -1.66
N ILE A 81 0.93 -2.64 -0.93
CA ILE A 81 1.06 -2.66 0.53
C ILE A 81 2.14 -3.66 0.92
N LEU A 82 3.12 -3.18 1.68
CA LEU A 82 4.12 -4.01 2.34
C LEU A 82 3.81 -4.06 3.84
N CYS A 83 3.65 -5.26 4.38
CA CYS A 83 3.57 -5.45 5.82
C CYS A 83 4.97 -5.35 6.41
N VAL A 84 5.25 -4.28 7.13
CA VAL A 84 6.57 -4.02 7.73
C VAL A 84 6.69 -4.76 9.05
N GLU A 85 5.64 -4.73 9.86
CA GLU A 85 5.58 -5.39 11.16
C GLU A 85 4.18 -5.92 11.42
N GLY A 86 4.10 -7.00 12.19
CA GLY A 86 2.83 -7.58 12.61
C GLY A 86 2.22 -8.47 11.56
N GLU A 87 0.91 -8.52 11.54
CA GLU A 87 0.14 -9.35 10.60
C GLU A 87 -1.02 -8.55 10.03
N LEU A 88 -1.20 -8.65 8.72
CA LEU A 88 -2.31 -8.03 8.03
C LEU A 88 -3.17 -9.10 7.40
N GLU A 89 -4.48 -9.04 7.61
CA GLU A 89 -5.43 -9.86 6.88
C GLU A 89 -6.18 -8.97 5.89
N THR A 90 -6.32 -9.45 4.65
CA THR A 90 -7.08 -8.76 3.62
C THR A 90 -8.15 -9.68 3.09
N GLU A 91 -9.38 -9.21 3.15
CA GLU A 91 -10.54 -9.88 2.61
C GLU A 91 -10.91 -9.22 1.29
N ILE A 92 -11.11 -10.03 0.27
CA ILE A 92 -11.62 -9.58 -1.03
C ILE A 92 -13.14 -9.74 -1.01
N ALA A 93 -13.85 -8.82 -1.64
CA ALA A 93 -15.31 -8.83 -1.62
C ALA A 93 -15.93 -10.10 -2.24
N ASP A 94 -15.17 -10.85 -3.03
CA ASP A 94 -15.60 -12.14 -3.60
C ASP A 94 -15.43 -13.33 -2.64
N GLY A 95 -14.94 -13.07 -1.42
CA GLY A 95 -14.79 -14.08 -0.37
C GLY A 95 -13.39 -14.61 -0.15
N ARG A 96 -12.46 -14.31 -1.04
CA ARG A 96 -11.06 -14.73 -0.84
C ARG A 96 -10.43 -13.95 0.32
N ARG A 97 -9.52 -14.63 1.02
CA ARG A 97 -8.79 -14.03 2.15
C ARG A 97 -7.30 -14.30 2.01
N PHE A 98 -6.51 -13.29 2.37
CA PHE A 98 -5.07 -13.37 2.32
C PHE A 98 -4.50 -12.83 3.62
N ALA A 99 -3.45 -13.47 4.13
CA ALA A 99 -2.73 -13.01 5.30
C ALA A 99 -1.30 -12.65 4.91
N LEU A 100 -0.84 -11.51 5.39
CA LEU A 100 0.54 -11.06 5.22
C LEU A 100 1.24 -11.05 6.57
N LYS A 101 2.42 -11.63 6.59
CA LYS A 101 3.38 -11.51 7.68
C LYS A 101 4.37 -10.40 7.37
N SER A 102 5.16 -10.01 8.37
CA SER A 102 6.25 -9.06 8.18
C SER A 102 7.14 -9.47 7.00
N GLY A 103 7.36 -8.53 6.09
CA GLY A 103 8.16 -8.75 4.87
C GLY A 103 7.35 -9.19 3.65
N GLU A 104 6.06 -9.43 3.79
CA GLU A 104 5.19 -9.82 2.68
C GLU A 104 4.36 -8.64 2.19
N SER A 105 4.01 -8.66 0.92
CA SER A 105 3.25 -7.58 0.29
C SER A 105 2.12 -8.13 -0.57
N TYR A 106 1.13 -7.28 -0.82
CA TYR A 106 0.18 -7.53 -1.89
C TYR A 106 0.08 -6.31 -2.82
N GLN A 107 -0.38 -6.55 -4.03
CA GLN A 107 -0.57 -5.56 -5.07
C GLN A 107 -2.01 -5.69 -5.56
N ALA A 108 -2.79 -4.64 -5.39
CA ALA A 108 -4.19 -4.62 -5.81
C ALA A 108 -4.36 -3.62 -6.95
N PRO A 109 -5.02 -4.03 -8.05
CA PRO A 109 -5.36 -3.08 -9.12
C PRO A 109 -6.54 -2.21 -8.72
N ASP A 110 -6.74 -1.12 -9.44
CA ASP A 110 -7.97 -0.33 -9.31
C ASP A 110 -9.19 -1.13 -9.74
N GLY A 111 -10.32 -0.86 -9.11
CA GLY A 111 -11.61 -1.42 -9.51
C GLY A 111 -12.08 -2.57 -8.64
N GLU A 112 -13.18 -3.19 -9.10
CA GLU A 112 -13.78 -4.33 -8.41
C GLU A 112 -13.01 -5.63 -8.67
N PRO A 113 -13.02 -6.59 -7.74
CA PRO A 113 -13.71 -6.52 -6.45
C PRO A 113 -12.96 -5.67 -5.43
N GLY A 114 -13.70 -5.08 -4.49
CA GLY A 114 -13.11 -4.33 -3.39
C GLY A 114 -12.38 -5.23 -2.42
N HIS A 115 -11.56 -4.62 -1.59
CA HIS A 115 -10.82 -5.31 -0.53
C HIS A 115 -10.89 -4.54 0.77
N ARG A 116 -10.70 -5.24 1.88
CA ARG A 116 -10.80 -4.66 3.21
C ARG A 116 -9.76 -5.30 4.12
N SER A 117 -9.04 -4.45 4.87
CA SER A 117 -7.96 -4.88 5.74
C SER A 117 -8.39 -4.96 7.19
N SER A 118 -7.79 -5.90 7.91
CA SER A 118 -7.93 -6.03 9.35
C SER A 118 -6.64 -6.61 9.94
N THR A 119 -6.48 -6.46 11.25
CA THR A 119 -5.40 -7.10 11.98
C THR A 119 -5.88 -7.47 13.37
N ARG A 120 -5.51 -8.63 13.84
CA ARG A 120 -5.85 -9.06 15.18
C ARG A 120 -4.88 -8.47 16.23
N THR A 121 -3.61 -8.43 15.91
CA THR A 121 -2.54 -8.09 16.86
C THR A 121 -1.90 -6.74 16.63
N GLY A 122 -2.20 -6.08 15.52
CA GLY A 122 -1.58 -4.83 15.09
C GLY A 122 -0.67 -5.04 13.90
N ALA A 123 -0.48 -3.99 13.13
CA ALA A 123 0.36 -4.04 11.95
C ALA A 123 0.93 -2.66 11.61
N ARG A 124 2.12 -2.64 11.02
CA ARG A 124 2.69 -1.46 10.39
C ARG A 124 2.85 -1.74 8.91
N LEU A 125 2.41 -0.81 8.09
CA LEU A 125 2.33 -0.99 6.65
C LEU A 125 3.02 0.16 5.94
N PHE A 126 3.63 -0.15 4.80
CA PHE A 126 4.10 0.84 3.85
C PHE A 126 3.20 0.73 2.60
N ILE A 127 2.54 1.82 2.23
CA ILE A 127 1.52 1.82 1.19
C ILE A 127 1.86 2.86 0.14
N VAL A 128 1.80 2.44 -1.13
CA VAL A 128 1.98 3.34 -2.28
C VAL A 128 0.76 3.22 -3.18
N ASP A 129 0.16 4.37 -3.48
CA ASP A 129 -0.97 4.43 -4.41
C ASP A 129 -1.12 5.76 -5.14
#